data_ed9f9791e0ccd2fbfdc0f4c22250d1e0
#
_entry.id   ed9f9791e0ccd2fbfdc0f4c22250d1e0
#
_cell.length_a   1.000
_cell.length_b   1.000
_cell.length_c   1.000
_cell.angle_alpha   90.00
_cell.angle_beta   90.00
_cell.angle_gamma   90.00
#
_symmetry.space_group_name_H-M   'P 1'
#
loop_
_entity.id
_entity.type
_entity.pdbx_description
1 polymer ?
#
loop_
_entity_poly.entity_id
_entity_poly.type
_entity_poly.pdbx_seq_one_letter_code
_entity_poly.pdbx_strand_id
1 'polypeptide(L)'
;MAAKRPFSLATRLTFFISLATIIAFFAFTWIMIHSVKAHFEERDVHDLRQLSTTLETVLNHADYPQARRLEIVRNIIAGYANVFICLDDGQGNILFQSPDGPDLSHMLSTPGLAMQLRDGNVISWTDPQPRKMVHDNHQMETRAWRLIMLPLGKQAYHLLMALSIDFHLHYINELKAKLISAATIISLLIIAIVLFVVYQGHKPIRQISRQIQNITSRDLDVRLDPQAVPIELERLALSFNHMLERIEDVFTRQSNFSADIAHEIRTPITNLVTQTEIALSQSRSQQELEEVLYSNLEEFSRMSRMVSDMLFLAQADNNQLIPEQQALDLAEEVHKVFEFFEAWAEEKAVALRFVGSHCRVMGDPLMLRRAISNLLSNAIRYTPAGQAVTIQLSESAETIRLVVENPGTPIAAEHLPRLFDRFYRVDPSRQRKGEGSGIGLAIVKSIVSAHHGSVAVQSDRRSTRFIIVLPK
;
A
#
# COMPACT_ATOMS: atom_id res chain seq x y z
N MET A 1 -2.87 -23.94 -13.48
CA MET A 1 -1.48 -23.42 -13.38
C MET A 1 -1.40 -22.51 -12.17
N ALA A 2 -0.74 -22.93 -11.09
CA ALA A 2 -0.56 -22.08 -9.91
C ALA A 2 0.41 -20.95 -10.28
N ALA A 3 -0.04 -19.72 -10.27
CA ALA A 3 0.82 -18.55 -10.48
C ALA A 3 1.94 -18.57 -9.43
N LYS A 4 3.21 -18.65 -9.86
CA LYS A 4 4.37 -18.55 -8.96
C LYS A 4 4.26 -17.22 -8.22
N ARG A 5 4.22 -17.27 -6.88
CA ARG A 5 4.21 -16.06 -6.05
C ARG A 5 5.43 -15.20 -6.41
N PRO A 6 5.26 -13.91 -6.66
CA PRO A 6 6.37 -13.02 -6.94
C PRO A 6 7.32 -12.98 -5.74
N PHE A 7 8.63 -12.81 -6.01
CA PHE A 7 9.62 -12.63 -4.94
C PHE A 7 9.21 -11.50 -3.99
N SER A 8 9.58 -11.63 -2.71
CA SER A 8 9.26 -10.61 -1.71
C SER A 8 9.86 -9.25 -2.12
N LEU A 9 9.20 -8.15 -1.73
CA LEU A 9 9.70 -6.80 -1.98
C LEU A 9 11.12 -6.61 -1.43
N ALA A 10 11.39 -7.17 -0.24
CA ALA A 10 12.70 -7.19 0.38
C ALA A 10 13.76 -7.84 -0.51
N THR A 11 13.48 -9.04 -1.04
CA THR A 11 14.40 -9.76 -1.92
C THR A 11 14.67 -8.98 -3.22
N ARG A 12 13.64 -8.39 -3.80
CA ARG A 12 13.79 -7.57 -5.03
C ARG A 12 14.66 -6.34 -4.78
N LEU A 13 14.39 -5.60 -3.71
CA LEU A 13 15.12 -4.40 -3.34
C LEU A 13 16.60 -4.71 -3.08
N THR A 14 16.88 -5.74 -2.26
CA THR A 14 18.24 -6.20 -1.98
C THR A 14 18.97 -6.61 -3.26
N PHE A 15 18.32 -7.38 -4.12
CA PHE A 15 18.91 -7.81 -5.40
C PHE A 15 19.30 -6.62 -6.28
N PHE A 16 18.39 -5.68 -6.53
CA PHE A 16 18.67 -4.54 -7.39
C PHE A 16 19.75 -3.61 -6.83
N ILE A 17 19.74 -3.33 -5.53
CA ILE A 17 20.78 -2.50 -4.90
C ILE A 17 22.13 -3.20 -4.96
N SER A 18 22.19 -4.50 -4.65
CA SER A 18 23.43 -5.28 -4.70
C SER A 18 23.99 -5.33 -6.13
N LEU A 19 23.14 -5.59 -7.12
CA LEU A 19 23.54 -5.62 -8.53
C LEU A 19 24.07 -4.24 -8.98
N ALA A 20 23.35 -3.16 -8.66
CA ALA A 20 23.78 -1.81 -9.01
C ALA A 20 25.14 -1.44 -8.37
N THR A 21 25.35 -1.82 -7.12
CA THR A 21 26.61 -1.62 -6.40
C THR A 21 27.76 -2.35 -7.07
N ILE A 22 27.58 -3.62 -7.40
CA ILE A 22 28.61 -4.44 -8.08
C ILE A 22 28.96 -3.84 -9.46
N ILE A 23 27.95 -3.46 -10.24
CA ILE A 23 28.17 -2.83 -11.56
C ILE A 23 28.93 -1.51 -11.41
N ALA A 24 28.55 -0.66 -10.46
CA ALA A 24 29.20 0.62 -10.23
C ALA A 24 30.69 0.47 -9.87
N PHE A 25 31.02 -0.45 -8.95
CA PHE A 25 32.42 -0.71 -8.59
C PHE A 25 33.22 -1.36 -9.72
N PHE A 26 32.62 -2.27 -10.47
CA PHE A 26 33.27 -2.84 -11.67
C PHE A 26 33.59 -1.75 -12.69
N ALA A 27 32.61 -0.91 -13.02
CA ALA A 27 32.80 0.20 -13.95
C ALA A 27 33.88 1.19 -13.46
N PHE A 28 33.83 1.57 -12.17
CA PHE A 28 34.83 2.45 -11.57
C PHE A 28 36.23 1.86 -11.65
N THR A 29 36.40 0.59 -11.25
CA THR A 29 37.68 -0.10 -11.31
C THR A 29 38.23 -0.18 -12.74
N TRP A 30 37.37 -0.50 -13.69
CA TRP A 30 37.74 -0.56 -15.10
C TRP A 30 38.21 0.81 -15.64
N ILE A 31 37.42 1.86 -15.38
CA ILE A 31 37.76 3.23 -15.80
C ILE A 31 39.10 3.67 -15.18
N MET A 32 39.27 3.43 -13.88
CA MET A 32 40.48 3.84 -13.15
C MET A 32 41.73 3.17 -13.70
N ILE A 33 41.68 1.84 -13.91
CA ILE A 33 42.81 1.08 -14.47
C ILE A 33 43.13 1.58 -15.89
N HIS A 34 42.08 1.80 -16.71
CA HIS A 34 42.27 2.25 -18.08
C HIS A 34 42.87 3.67 -18.13
N SER A 35 42.40 4.57 -17.27
CA SER A 35 42.92 5.95 -17.15
C SER A 35 44.36 5.97 -16.73
N VAL A 36 44.76 5.19 -15.71
CA VAL A 36 46.14 5.10 -15.24
C VAL A 36 47.04 4.51 -16.31
N LYS A 37 46.58 3.47 -17.04
CA LYS A 37 47.34 2.90 -18.15
C LYS A 37 47.56 3.91 -19.27
N ALA A 38 46.53 4.64 -19.67
CA ALA A 38 46.62 5.70 -20.71
C ALA A 38 47.59 6.81 -20.31
N HIS A 39 47.51 7.21 -19.01
CA HIS A 39 48.43 8.25 -18.48
C HIS A 39 49.88 7.83 -18.56
N PHE A 40 50.23 6.59 -18.17
CA PHE A 40 51.60 6.11 -18.30
C PHE A 40 52.03 6.03 -19.77
N GLU A 41 51.15 5.58 -20.67
CA GLU A 41 51.43 5.52 -22.09
C GLU A 41 51.73 6.91 -22.70
N GLU A 42 50.95 7.91 -22.36
CA GLU A 42 51.15 9.28 -22.81
C GLU A 42 52.48 9.88 -22.28
N ARG A 43 52.77 9.63 -21.00
CA ARG A 43 53.97 10.12 -20.36
C ARG A 43 55.23 9.48 -20.94
N ASP A 44 55.22 8.17 -21.13
CA ASP A 44 56.36 7.45 -21.73
C ASP A 44 56.67 7.95 -23.14
N VAL A 45 55.64 8.20 -23.94
CA VAL A 45 55.80 8.78 -25.29
C VAL A 45 56.39 10.16 -25.22
N HIS A 46 55.93 10.99 -24.28
CA HIS A 46 56.42 12.35 -24.08
C HIS A 46 57.90 12.34 -23.67
N ASP A 47 58.27 11.52 -22.68
CA ASP A 47 59.65 11.44 -22.18
C ASP A 47 60.61 10.93 -23.25
N LEU A 48 60.23 9.92 -24.04
CA LEU A 48 61.01 9.42 -25.16
C LEU A 48 61.22 10.45 -26.25
N ARG A 49 60.20 11.22 -26.61
CA ARG A 49 60.32 12.33 -27.60
C ARG A 49 61.19 13.48 -27.10
N GLN A 50 61.09 13.85 -25.84
CA GLN A 50 61.91 14.90 -25.25
C GLN A 50 63.40 14.49 -25.26
N LEU A 51 63.67 13.22 -24.89
CA LEU A 51 65.03 12.69 -24.93
C LEU A 51 65.57 12.62 -26.36
N SER A 52 64.76 12.19 -27.33
CA SER A 52 65.14 12.15 -28.72
C SER A 52 65.57 13.52 -29.29
N THR A 53 64.81 14.59 -28.95
CA THR A 53 65.12 15.97 -29.34
C THR A 53 66.45 16.42 -28.74
N THR A 54 66.72 16.03 -27.48
CA THR A 54 68.01 16.33 -26.81
C THR A 54 69.18 15.64 -27.51
N LEU A 55 69.00 14.34 -27.84
CA LEU A 55 70.04 13.58 -28.56
C LEU A 55 70.25 14.09 -29.97
N GLU A 56 69.19 14.50 -30.67
CA GLU A 56 69.24 15.10 -31.99
C GLU A 56 70.06 16.38 -31.97
N THR A 57 69.88 17.28 -31.00
CA THR A 57 70.64 18.50 -30.84
C THR A 57 72.13 18.21 -30.72
N VAL A 58 72.49 17.21 -29.91
CA VAL A 58 73.89 16.79 -29.72
C VAL A 58 74.49 16.18 -30.99
N LEU A 59 73.78 15.32 -31.68
CA LEU A 59 74.24 14.61 -32.89
C LEU A 59 74.37 15.53 -34.09
N ASN A 60 73.57 16.60 -34.18
CA ASN A 60 73.60 17.59 -35.23
C ASN A 60 74.67 18.74 -34.98
N HIS A 61 75.34 18.73 -33.82
CA HIS A 61 76.34 19.78 -33.53
C HIS A 61 77.58 19.62 -34.40
N ALA A 62 77.70 20.46 -35.37
CA ALA A 62 78.76 20.40 -36.43
C ALA A 62 80.16 20.54 -35.89
N ASP A 63 80.36 21.31 -34.79
CA ASP A 63 81.68 21.63 -34.24
C ASP A 63 82.35 20.50 -33.48
N TYR A 64 81.58 19.37 -33.18
CA TYR A 64 82.19 18.28 -32.46
C TYR A 64 82.50 17.10 -33.38
N PRO A 65 83.72 16.48 -33.22
CA PRO A 65 84.02 15.22 -33.88
C PRO A 65 83.04 14.14 -33.54
N GLN A 66 82.79 13.15 -34.41
CA GLN A 66 81.80 12.03 -34.16
C GLN A 66 82.06 11.31 -32.84
N ALA A 67 83.36 11.03 -32.50
CA ALA A 67 83.71 10.39 -31.24
C ALA A 67 83.25 11.21 -30.03
N ARG A 68 83.36 12.51 -30.06
CA ARG A 68 82.92 13.42 -28.99
C ARG A 68 81.40 13.46 -28.87
N ARG A 69 80.67 13.47 -29.96
CA ARG A 69 79.21 13.40 -29.98
C ARG A 69 78.70 12.08 -29.35
N LEU A 70 79.29 10.93 -29.70
CA LEU A 70 78.98 9.68 -29.14
C LEU A 70 79.26 9.54 -27.62
N GLU A 71 80.38 10.18 -27.15
CA GLU A 71 80.70 10.26 -25.74
C GLU A 71 79.66 11.09 -24.96
N ILE A 72 79.17 12.22 -25.50
CA ILE A 72 78.09 13.02 -24.91
C ILE A 72 76.77 12.22 -24.86
N VAL A 73 76.43 11.55 -25.96
CA VAL A 73 75.26 10.66 -25.99
C VAL A 73 75.34 9.58 -24.95
N ARG A 74 76.50 8.92 -24.76
CA ARG A 74 76.73 7.92 -23.68
C ARG A 74 76.50 8.51 -22.33
N ASN A 75 77.03 9.70 -22.04
CA ASN A 75 76.87 10.38 -20.75
C ASN A 75 75.43 10.79 -20.45
N ILE A 76 74.68 11.27 -21.45
CA ILE A 76 73.25 11.59 -21.32
C ILE A 76 72.47 10.31 -21.00
N ILE A 77 72.66 9.23 -21.76
CA ILE A 77 71.93 7.97 -21.57
C ILE A 77 72.30 7.31 -20.22
N ALA A 78 73.54 7.40 -19.75
CA ALA A 78 73.94 6.91 -18.44
C ALA A 78 73.14 7.55 -17.29
N GLY A 79 72.55 8.74 -17.49
CA GLY A 79 71.65 9.38 -16.53
C GLY A 79 70.22 8.80 -16.53
N TYR A 80 69.87 7.97 -17.48
CA TYR A 80 68.52 7.36 -17.61
C TYR A 80 68.58 5.86 -17.43
N ALA A 81 68.35 5.39 -16.22
CA ALA A 81 68.49 3.98 -15.85
C ALA A 81 67.54 3.02 -16.60
N ASN A 82 66.42 3.54 -17.13
CA ASN A 82 65.35 2.76 -17.75
C ASN A 82 65.30 2.88 -19.28
N VAL A 83 66.19 3.68 -19.88
CA VAL A 83 66.21 3.95 -21.32
C VAL A 83 67.47 3.38 -21.94
N PHE A 84 67.29 2.61 -22.98
CA PHE A 84 68.38 2.00 -23.78
C PHE A 84 68.26 2.45 -25.22
N ILE A 85 69.38 2.70 -25.87
CA ILE A 85 69.38 3.16 -27.23
C ILE A 85 70.30 2.30 -28.15
N CYS A 86 69.92 2.26 -29.40
CA CYS A 86 70.77 1.80 -30.49
C CYS A 86 70.77 2.91 -31.56
N LEU A 87 71.97 3.37 -31.93
CA LEU A 87 72.18 4.39 -32.93
C LEU A 87 72.88 3.72 -34.12
N ASP A 88 72.32 3.83 -35.32
CA ASP A 88 72.98 3.39 -36.58
C ASP A 88 73.23 4.56 -37.54
N ASP A 89 74.06 4.33 -38.57
CA ASP A 89 74.44 5.32 -39.59
C ASP A 89 73.44 5.40 -40.77
N GLY A 90 72.23 4.85 -40.63
CA GLY A 90 71.26 4.79 -41.72
C GLY A 90 71.54 3.73 -42.78
N GLN A 91 72.74 3.10 -42.76
CA GLN A 91 73.14 2.00 -43.61
C GLN A 91 73.14 0.64 -42.89
N GLY A 92 72.78 0.67 -41.58
CA GLY A 92 72.70 -0.52 -40.73
C GLY A 92 73.98 -0.78 -39.92
N ASN A 93 75.01 0.07 -39.96
CA ASN A 93 76.17 -0.06 -39.10
C ASN A 93 75.91 0.56 -37.75
N ILE A 94 76.03 -0.21 -36.69
CA ILE A 94 75.76 0.26 -35.30
C ILE A 94 76.93 1.17 -34.84
N LEU A 95 76.64 2.43 -34.58
CA LEU A 95 77.58 3.41 -34.05
C LEU A 95 77.65 3.40 -32.50
N PHE A 96 76.53 3.14 -31.86
CA PHE A 96 76.46 3.04 -30.43
C PHE A 96 75.28 2.19 -30.00
N GLN A 97 75.49 1.35 -29.01
CA GLN A 97 74.42 0.57 -28.30
C GLN A 97 74.65 0.61 -26.83
N SER A 98 73.59 0.75 -26.04
CA SER A 98 73.62 0.66 -24.58
C SER A 98 74.05 -0.72 -24.12
N PRO A 99 75.03 -0.83 -23.17
CA PRO A 99 75.63 -2.14 -22.83
C PRO A 99 74.69 -3.11 -22.10
N ASP A 100 73.75 -2.59 -21.30
CA ASP A 100 72.90 -3.41 -20.40
C ASP A 100 71.46 -3.53 -20.87
N GLY A 101 71.16 -3.12 -22.14
CA GLY A 101 69.81 -3.14 -22.69
C GLY A 101 69.41 -4.43 -23.43
N PRO A 102 68.17 -4.47 -23.91
CA PRO A 102 67.71 -5.51 -24.82
C PRO A 102 68.56 -5.51 -26.12
N ASP A 103 68.59 -6.64 -26.81
CA ASP A 103 69.30 -6.70 -28.09
C ASP A 103 68.51 -5.94 -29.20
N LEU A 104 68.71 -4.62 -29.20
CA LEU A 104 68.05 -3.68 -30.11
C LEU A 104 68.47 -3.93 -31.57
N SER A 105 69.70 -4.46 -31.80
CA SER A 105 70.19 -4.76 -33.13
C SER A 105 69.42 -5.93 -33.78
N HIS A 106 69.07 -6.95 -33.00
CA HIS A 106 68.24 -8.03 -33.44
C HIS A 106 66.79 -7.58 -33.72
N MET A 107 66.27 -6.60 -32.98
CA MET A 107 64.95 -6.03 -33.21
C MET A 107 64.89 -5.30 -34.60
N LEU A 108 65.90 -4.57 -34.95
CA LEU A 108 66.02 -3.89 -36.27
C LEU A 108 66.07 -4.87 -37.44
N SER A 109 66.62 -6.05 -37.21
CA SER A 109 66.67 -7.12 -38.22
C SER A 109 65.37 -7.93 -38.41
N THR A 110 64.35 -7.71 -37.53
CA THR A 110 63.06 -8.35 -37.63
C THR A 110 62.14 -7.55 -38.58
N PRO A 111 61.79 -8.05 -39.80
CA PRO A 111 61.19 -7.23 -40.84
C PRO A 111 59.85 -6.59 -40.49
N GLY A 112 59.02 -7.29 -39.71
CA GLY A 112 57.71 -6.76 -39.30
C GLY A 112 57.81 -5.64 -38.27
N LEU A 113 58.73 -5.74 -37.32
CA LEU A 113 58.93 -4.76 -36.26
C LEU A 113 59.62 -3.48 -36.77
N ALA A 114 60.66 -3.66 -37.62
CA ALA A 114 61.35 -2.54 -38.23
C ALA A 114 60.44 -1.67 -39.11
N MET A 115 59.47 -2.28 -39.79
CA MET A 115 58.52 -1.53 -40.63
C MET A 115 57.55 -0.70 -39.79
N GLN A 116 57.01 -1.25 -38.69
CA GLN A 116 56.13 -0.47 -37.77
C GLN A 116 56.86 0.65 -37.02
N LEU A 117 58.14 0.46 -36.72
CA LEU A 117 58.98 1.45 -36.04
C LEU A 117 59.38 2.57 -36.97
N ARG A 118 59.56 2.36 -38.27
CA ARG A 118 59.99 3.40 -39.25
C ARG A 118 59.04 4.59 -39.40
N ASP A 119 57.74 4.38 -39.05
CA ASP A 119 56.73 5.44 -39.09
C ASP A 119 56.76 6.37 -37.86
N GLY A 120 57.74 6.25 -36.93
CA GLY A 120 57.82 7.03 -35.70
C GLY A 120 56.73 6.61 -34.65
N ASN A 121 56.11 5.47 -34.87
CA ASN A 121 55.13 4.92 -33.97
C ASN A 121 55.81 4.36 -32.72
N VAL A 122 55.12 4.51 -31.57
CA VAL A 122 55.54 3.89 -30.33
C VAL A 122 54.90 2.52 -30.22
N ILE A 123 55.71 1.48 -30.03
CA ILE A 123 55.23 0.08 -29.98
C ILE A 123 55.57 -0.50 -28.61
N SER A 124 54.63 -1.21 -27.99
CA SER A 124 54.90 -2.02 -26.80
C SER A 124 55.39 -3.41 -27.26
N TRP A 125 56.56 -3.82 -26.83
CA TRP A 125 57.16 -5.08 -27.16
C TRP A 125 57.52 -5.87 -25.92
N THR A 126 57.31 -7.18 -25.91
CA THR A 126 57.66 -8.07 -24.84
C THR A 126 58.79 -8.98 -25.27
N ASP A 127 59.88 -9.00 -24.52
CA ASP A 127 61.02 -9.83 -24.82
C ASP A 127 60.70 -11.31 -24.62
N PRO A 128 60.79 -12.16 -25.65
CA PRO A 128 60.60 -13.57 -25.54
C PRO A 128 61.69 -14.28 -24.72
N GLN A 129 62.88 -13.64 -24.58
CA GLN A 129 64.01 -14.15 -23.82
C GLN A 129 64.50 -13.06 -22.81
N PRO A 130 63.80 -12.92 -21.71
CA PRO A 130 64.10 -11.83 -20.73
C PRO A 130 65.49 -12.02 -20.10
N ARG A 131 66.27 -10.95 -20.15
CA ARG A 131 67.61 -10.87 -19.49
C ARG A 131 67.45 -10.39 -18.09
N LYS A 132 68.27 -10.95 -17.15
CA LYS A 132 68.32 -10.50 -15.76
C LYS A 132 69.10 -9.17 -15.72
N MET A 133 68.44 -8.07 -15.31
CA MET A 133 69.07 -6.82 -15.03
C MET A 133 69.18 -6.58 -13.54
N VAL A 134 70.29 -6.03 -13.12
CA VAL A 134 70.45 -5.60 -11.71
C VAL A 134 70.04 -4.15 -11.60
N HIS A 135 68.89 -3.91 -11.00
CA HIS A 135 68.38 -2.57 -10.71
C HIS A 135 68.21 -2.44 -9.20
N ASP A 136 68.92 -1.50 -8.59
CA ASP A 136 68.82 -1.17 -7.15
C ASP A 136 68.83 -2.39 -6.17
N ASN A 137 69.83 -3.24 -6.28
CA ASN A 137 69.99 -4.46 -5.46
C ASN A 137 68.91 -5.54 -5.62
N HIS A 138 67.96 -5.40 -6.53
CA HIS A 138 66.97 -6.44 -6.87
C HIS A 138 67.17 -6.87 -8.33
N GLN A 139 67.35 -8.19 -8.55
CA GLN A 139 67.36 -8.77 -9.90
C GLN A 139 65.92 -8.78 -10.44
N MET A 140 65.59 -7.82 -11.28
CA MET A 140 64.31 -7.80 -12.00
C MET A 140 64.52 -8.32 -13.45
N GLU A 141 63.75 -9.27 -13.86
CA GLU A 141 63.67 -9.68 -15.25
C GLU A 141 62.85 -8.65 -16.04
N THR A 142 63.51 -7.79 -16.79
CA THR A 142 62.79 -6.81 -17.64
C THR A 142 62.23 -7.54 -18.85
N ARG A 143 60.91 -7.57 -18.96
CA ARG A 143 60.22 -8.30 -20.03
C ARG A 143 59.48 -7.41 -21.01
N ALA A 144 59.14 -6.18 -20.63
CA ALA A 144 58.32 -5.33 -21.46
C ALA A 144 58.98 -3.97 -21.72
N TRP A 145 58.94 -3.60 -22.95
CA TRP A 145 59.59 -2.42 -23.46
C TRP A 145 58.63 -1.57 -24.28
N ARG A 146 58.83 -0.27 -24.23
CA ARG A 146 58.21 0.66 -25.16
C ARG A 146 59.29 1.13 -26.16
N LEU A 147 59.11 0.87 -27.42
CA LEU A 147 60.05 1.14 -28.48
C LEU A 147 59.60 2.30 -29.31
N ILE A 148 60.54 3.14 -29.69
CA ILE A 148 60.37 4.20 -30.71
C ILE A 148 61.62 4.29 -31.57
N MET A 149 61.44 4.45 -32.89
CA MET A 149 62.54 4.70 -33.83
C MET A 149 62.32 6.07 -34.48
N LEU A 150 63.34 6.87 -34.45
CA LEU A 150 63.32 8.24 -35.01
C LEU A 150 64.51 8.44 -35.94
N PRO A 151 64.31 8.98 -37.14
CA PRO A 151 65.40 9.44 -38.00
C PRO A 151 65.95 10.74 -37.42
N LEU A 152 67.27 10.81 -37.29
CA LEU A 152 67.98 11.98 -36.79
C LEU A 152 68.92 12.57 -37.85
N GLY A 153 69.14 13.91 -37.86
CA GLY A 153 70.14 14.54 -38.64
C GLY A 153 69.95 14.40 -40.15
N LYS A 154 68.88 14.91 -40.73
CA LYS A 154 68.57 14.82 -42.18
C LYS A 154 68.66 13.38 -42.74
N GLN A 155 68.25 12.41 -41.97
CA GLN A 155 68.27 10.97 -42.28
C GLN A 155 69.67 10.31 -42.23
N ALA A 156 70.67 10.95 -41.63
CA ALA A 156 71.99 10.37 -41.52
C ALA A 156 72.14 9.33 -40.40
N TYR A 157 71.18 9.30 -39.45
CA TYR A 157 71.19 8.34 -38.33
C TYR A 157 69.79 7.84 -38.07
N HIS A 158 69.68 6.58 -37.60
CA HIS A 158 68.45 6.09 -36.99
C HIS A 158 68.68 5.82 -35.50
N LEU A 159 67.83 6.41 -34.67
CA LEU A 159 67.85 6.23 -33.23
C LEU A 159 66.67 5.31 -32.83
N LEU A 160 66.97 4.09 -32.38
CA LEU A 160 66.04 3.22 -31.73
C LEU A 160 66.16 3.38 -30.21
N MET A 161 65.10 3.73 -29.57
CA MET A 161 65.02 3.83 -28.09
C MET A 161 64.09 2.79 -27.52
N ALA A 162 64.49 2.17 -26.41
CA ALA A 162 63.69 1.24 -25.62
C ALA A 162 63.58 1.76 -24.17
N LEU A 163 62.36 1.96 -23.73
CA LEU A 163 62.05 2.29 -22.35
C LEU A 163 61.47 1.05 -21.65
N SER A 164 62.05 0.68 -20.50
CA SER A 164 61.48 -0.37 -19.67
C SER A 164 60.19 0.07 -19.03
N ILE A 165 59.10 -0.68 -19.21
CA ILE A 165 57.78 -0.42 -18.65
C ILE A 165 57.36 -1.43 -17.56
N ASP A 166 58.28 -2.31 -17.13
CA ASP A 166 57.98 -3.32 -16.13
C ASP A 166 57.51 -2.73 -14.80
N PHE A 167 58.12 -1.59 -14.40
CA PHE A 167 57.68 -0.85 -13.20
C PHE A 167 56.21 -0.42 -13.32
N HIS A 168 55.84 0.11 -14.47
CA HIS A 168 54.46 0.55 -14.72
C HIS A 168 53.49 -0.64 -14.74
N LEU A 169 53.87 -1.77 -15.34
CA LEU A 169 53.07 -2.97 -15.36
C LEU A 169 52.90 -3.57 -13.96
N HIS A 170 53.97 -3.60 -13.18
CA HIS A 170 53.94 -4.07 -11.80
C HIS A 170 53.01 -3.18 -10.95
N TYR A 171 53.18 -1.85 -11.04
CA TYR A 171 52.32 -0.88 -10.35
C TYR A 171 50.84 -1.02 -10.74
N ILE A 172 50.53 -1.18 -12.03
CA ILE A 172 49.17 -1.35 -12.53
C ILE A 172 48.57 -2.67 -11.97
N ASN A 173 49.37 -3.77 -11.92
CA ASN A 173 48.90 -5.04 -11.38
C ASN A 173 48.66 -4.95 -9.85
N GLU A 174 49.53 -4.29 -9.13
CA GLU A 174 49.35 -4.04 -7.68
C GLU A 174 48.11 -3.15 -7.44
N LEU A 175 47.99 -2.06 -8.19
CA LEU A 175 46.81 -1.16 -8.12
C LEU A 175 45.52 -1.93 -8.43
N LYS A 176 45.53 -2.78 -9.46
CA LYS A 176 44.39 -3.63 -9.82
C LYS A 176 44.00 -4.56 -8.66
N ALA A 177 44.97 -5.22 -8.03
CA ALA A 177 44.70 -6.10 -6.89
C ALA A 177 44.14 -5.33 -5.71
N LYS A 178 44.67 -4.15 -5.38
CA LYS A 178 44.17 -3.27 -4.31
C LYS A 178 42.75 -2.74 -4.61
N LEU A 179 42.48 -2.32 -5.82
CA LEU A 179 41.16 -1.83 -6.22
C LEU A 179 40.11 -2.93 -6.20
N ILE A 180 40.43 -4.13 -6.69
CA ILE A 180 39.50 -5.27 -6.66
C ILE A 180 39.20 -5.71 -5.23
N SER A 181 40.24 -5.82 -4.37
CA SER A 181 40.06 -6.19 -2.97
C SER A 181 39.21 -5.16 -2.22
N ALA A 182 39.51 -3.87 -2.39
CA ALA A 182 38.72 -2.78 -1.79
C ALA A 182 37.27 -2.79 -2.27
N ALA A 183 37.05 -2.91 -3.58
CA ALA A 183 35.71 -2.99 -4.17
C ALA A 183 34.90 -4.19 -3.62
N THR A 184 35.56 -5.33 -3.47
CA THR A 184 34.92 -6.55 -2.92
C THR A 184 34.52 -6.34 -1.45
N ILE A 185 35.43 -5.84 -0.62
CA ILE A 185 35.15 -5.59 0.81
C ILE A 185 34.03 -4.57 0.97
N ILE A 186 34.09 -3.44 0.25
CA ILE A 186 33.07 -2.40 0.32
C ILE A 186 31.71 -2.94 -0.18
N SER A 187 31.69 -3.70 -1.28
CA SER A 187 30.46 -4.31 -1.79
C SER A 187 29.82 -5.26 -0.78
N LEU A 188 30.61 -6.12 -0.13
CA LEU A 188 30.11 -7.02 0.91
C LEU A 188 29.56 -6.25 2.12
N LEU A 189 30.24 -5.18 2.54
CA LEU A 189 29.77 -4.32 3.62
C LEU A 189 28.43 -3.65 3.28
N ILE A 190 28.31 -3.08 2.08
CA ILE A 190 27.06 -2.44 1.63
C ILE A 190 25.93 -3.47 1.57
N ILE A 191 26.18 -4.67 1.01
CA ILE A 191 25.19 -5.75 0.96
C ILE A 191 24.71 -6.13 2.37
N ALA A 192 25.65 -6.29 3.32
CA ALA A 192 25.32 -6.58 4.71
C ALA A 192 24.45 -5.49 5.36
N ILE A 193 24.80 -4.22 5.15
CA ILE A 193 24.02 -3.06 5.64
C ILE A 193 22.62 -3.07 5.02
N VAL A 194 22.50 -3.27 3.70
CA VAL A 194 21.21 -3.31 3.01
C VAL A 194 20.33 -4.45 3.54
N LEU A 195 20.89 -5.64 3.72
CA LEU A 195 20.17 -6.77 4.32
C LEU A 195 19.66 -6.45 5.72
N PHE A 196 20.48 -5.83 6.55
CA PHE A 196 20.12 -5.42 7.90
C PHE A 196 18.99 -4.39 7.90
N VAL A 197 19.13 -3.32 7.11
CA VAL A 197 18.12 -2.23 7.03
C VAL A 197 16.79 -2.76 6.49
N VAL A 198 16.82 -3.58 5.43
CA VAL A 198 15.62 -4.18 4.86
C VAL A 198 14.95 -5.13 5.87
N TYR A 199 15.71 -5.93 6.60
CA TYR A 199 15.16 -6.81 7.63
C TYR A 199 14.48 -6.04 8.76
N GLN A 200 15.14 -4.99 9.28
CA GLN A 200 14.60 -4.13 10.34
C GLN A 200 13.37 -3.33 9.86
N GLY A 201 13.42 -2.77 8.66
CA GLY A 201 12.31 -2.01 8.08
C GLY A 201 11.04 -2.83 7.85
N HIS A 202 11.16 -4.16 7.65
CA HIS A 202 9.99 -5.03 7.47
C HIS A 202 9.44 -5.59 8.79
N LYS A 203 10.13 -5.45 9.91
CA LYS A 203 9.70 -5.96 11.22
C LYS A 203 8.34 -5.40 11.66
N PRO A 204 8.07 -4.07 11.59
CA PRO A 204 6.78 -3.50 11.96
C PRO A 204 5.62 -4.03 11.11
N ILE A 205 5.84 -4.18 9.79
CA ILE A 205 4.81 -4.72 8.88
C ILE A 205 4.42 -6.15 9.27
N ARG A 206 5.41 -6.99 9.64
CA ARG A 206 5.14 -8.35 10.11
C ARG A 206 4.40 -8.36 11.44
N GLN A 207 4.69 -7.42 12.34
CA GLN A 207 4.00 -7.30 13.63
C GLN A 207 2.53 -6.93 13.42
N ILE A 208 2.24 -5.89 12.63
CA ILE A 208 0.86 -5.51 12.26
C ILE A 208 0.13 -6.69 11.62
N SER A 209 0.75 -7.35 10.64
CA SER A 209 0.13 -8.51 9.96
C SER A 209 -0.23 -9.64 10.93
N ARG A 210 0.61 -9.92 11.92
CA ARG A 210 0.32 -10.92 12.96
C ARG A 210 -0.79 -10.47 13.90
N GLN A 211 -0.80 -9.21 14.32
CA GLN A 211 -1.88 -8.67 15.14
C GLN A 211 -3.23 -8.77 14.44
N ILE A 212 -3.29 -8.38 13.14
CA ILE A 212 -4.49 -8.49 12.32
C ILE A 212 -4.95 -9.95 12.19
N GLN A 213 -4.04 -10.90 11.98
CA GLN A 213 -4.38 -12.32 11.84
C GLN A 213 -4.95 -12.95 13.13
N ASN A 214 -4.60 -12.40 14.28
CA ASN A 214 -5.05 -12.91 15.57
C ASN A 214 -6.40 -12.30 16.01
N ILE A 215 -6.90 -11.27 15.32
CA ILE A 215 -8.22 -10.69 15.62
C ILE A 215 -9.31 -11.67 15.20
N THR A 216 -10.15 -12.02 16.17
CA THR A 216 -11.31 -12.90 15.97
C THR A 216 -12.60 -12.13 16.24
N SER A 217 -13.74 -12.73 15.95
CA SER A 217 -15.05 -12.13 16.27
C SER A 217 -15.29 -11.93 17.77
N ARG A 218 -14.43 -12.47 18.63
CA ARG A 218 -14.53 -12.32 20.10
C ARG A 218 -13.68 -11.18 20.64
N ASP A 219 -12.69 -10.74 19.86
CA ASP A 219 -11.66 -9.77 20.28
C ASP A 219 -11.66 -8.55 19.33
N LEU A 220 -12.88 -8.08 18.98
CA LEU A 220 -13.06 -6.93 18.09
C LEU A 220 -12.72 -5.58 18.76
N ASP A 221 -12.54 -5.55 20.07
CA ASP A 221 -12.12 -4.40 20.86
C ASP A 221 -10.62 -4.08 20.76
N VAL A 222 -9.83 -5.04 20.26
CA VAL A 222 -8.38 -4.83 20.03
C VAL A 222 -8.16 -3.73 19.00
N ARG A 223 -7.22 -2.83 19.31
CA ARG A 223 -6.81 -1.74 18.40
C ARG A 223 -5.31 -1.80 18.13
N LEU A 224 -4.92 -1.42 16.93
CA LEU A 224 -3.53 -1.14 16.60
C LEU A 224 -3.14 0.21 17.20
N ASP A 225 -1.98 0.27 17.85
CA ASP A 225 -1.46 1.55 18.36
C ASP A 225 -0.81 2.34 17.21
N PRO A 226 -1.38 3.51 16.80
CA PRO A 226 -0.81 4.30 15.72
C PRO A 226 0.55 4.91 16.07
N GLN A 227 0.89 5.05 17.36
CA GLN A 227 2.16 5.63 17.81
C GLN A 227 3.28 4.56 17.88
N ALA A 228 2.92 3.29 17.96
CA ALA A 228 3.88 2.19 18.00
C ALA A 228 4.39 1.73 16.63
N VAL A 229 3.88 2.33 15.55
CA VAL A 229 4.26 1.99 14.17
C VAL A 229 5.01 3.15 13.49
N PRO A 230 5.84 2.88 12.46
CA PRO A 230 6.44 3.93 11.63
C PRO A 230 5.39 4.86 11.05
N ILE A 231 5.76 6.14 10.84
CA ILE A 231 4.85 7.19 10.36
C ILE A 231 4.18 6.84 9.03
N GLU A 232 4.86 6.07 8.18
CA GLU A 232 4.34 5.59 6.89
C GLU A 232 3.17 4.60 7.05
N LEU A 233 3.07 3.95 8.21
CA LEU A 233 2.05 2.96 8.54
C LEU A 233 0.95 3.49 9.47
N GLU A 234 1.09 4.70 10.01
CA GLU A 234 0.12 5.32 10.92
C GLU A 234 -1.26 5.41 10.29
N ARG A 235 -1.36 5.92 9.06
CA ARG A 235 -2.64 6.02 8.34
C ARG A 235 -3.29 4.65 8.10
N LEU A 236 -2.49 3.62 7.90
CA LEU A 236 -2.98 2.25 7.75
C LEU A 236 -3.56 1.74 9.06
N ALA A 237 -2.86 1.98 10.18
CA ALA A 237 -3.34 1.58 11.52
C ALA A 237 -4.65 2.30 11.89
N LEU A 238 -4.75 3.60 11.64
CA LEU A 238 -5.98 4.38 11.86
C LEU A 238 -7.15 3.88 10.99
N SER A 239 -6.92 3.67 9.70
CA SER A 239 -7.96 3.17 8.78
C SER A 239 -8.43 1.77 9.19
N PHE A 240 -7.53 0.93 9.64
CA PHE A 240 -7.85 -0.39 10.13
C PHE A 240 -8.68 -0.35 11.42
N ASN A 241 -8.29 0.50 12.39
CA ASN A 241 -9.06 0.70 13.63
C ASN A 241 -10.48 1.20 13.35
N HIS A 242 -10.65 2.13 12.41
CA HIS A 242 -11.97 2.60 12.01
C HIS A 242 -12.82 1.50 11.34
N MET A 243 -12.19 0.62 10.56
CA MET A 243 -12.88 -0.55 10.01
C MET A 243 -13.32 -1.51 11.12
N LEU A 244 -12.47 -1.77 12.12
CA LEU A 244 -12.81 -2.62 13.27
C LEU A 244 -13.98 -2.04 14.08
N GLU A 245 -13.97 -0.73 14.34
CA GLU A 245 -15.07 -0.04 15.04
C GLU A 245 -16.41 -0.27 14.31
N ARG A 246 -16.42 -0.11 12.99
CA ARG A 246 -17.64 -0.38 12.19
C ARG A 246 -18.09 -1.84 12.27
N ILE A 247 -17.15 -2.78 12.26
CA ILE A 247 -17.47 -4.22 12.38
C ILE A 247 -18.01 -4.53 13.78
N GLU A 248 -17.38 -3.99 14.84
CA GLU A 248 -17.82 -4.15 16.22
C GLU A 248 -19.24 -3.61 16.42
N ASP A 249 -19.55 -2.43 15.87
CA ASP A 249 -20.88 -1.84 15.90
C ASP A 249 -21.93 -2.70 15.19
N VAL A 250 -21.59 -3.27 14.04
CA VAL A 250 -22.49 -4.19 13.31
C VAL A 250 -22.71 -5.46 14.09
N PHE A 251 -21.64 -6.05 14.63
CA PHE A 251 -21.71 -7.30 15.39
C PHE A 251 -22.50 -7.13 16.70
N THR A 252 -22.29 -6.02 17.41
CA THR A 252 -23.01 -5.70 18.63
C THR A 252 -24.50 -5.52 18.36
N ARG A 253 -24.86 -4.77 17.30
CA ARG A 253 -26.27 -4.65 16.87
C ARG A 253 -26.89 -5.98 16.50
N GLN A 254 -26.16 -6.83 15.77
CA GLN A 254 -26.64 -8.16 15.38
C GLN A 254 -26.84 -9.08 16.60
N SER A 255 -25.91 -9.05 17.56
CA SER A 255 -25.99 -9.82 18.78
C SER A 255 -27.21 -9.41 19.64
N ASN A 256 -27.36 -8.10 19.84
CA ASN A 256 -28.50 -7.54 20.59
C ASN A 256 -29.82 -7.90 19.91
N PHE A 257 -29.92 -7.77 18.59
CA PHE A 257 -31.09 -8.15 17.81
C PHE A 257 -31.45 -9.61 17.99
N SER A 258 -30.45 -10.51 17.94
CA SER A 258 -30.69 -11.95 18.14
C SER A 258 -31.17 -12.29 19.57
N ALA A 259 -30.61 -11.62 20.56
CA ALA A 259 -31.02 -11.76 21.96
C ALA A 259 -32.46 -11.27 22.19
N ASP A 260 -32.79 -10.11 21.62
CA ASP A 260 -34.15 -9.52 21.71
C ASP A 260 -35.20 -10.44 21.04
N ILE A 261 -34.89 -10.97 19.84
CA ILE A 261 -35.74 -11.95 19.16
C ILE A 261 -36.01 -13.17 20.06
N ALA A 262 -34.93 -13.74 20.62
CA ALA A 262 -35.07 -14.92 21.48
C ALA A 262 -35.94 -14.65 22.72
N HIS A 263 -35.81 -13.45 23.28
CA HIS A 263 -36.59 -13.03 24.43
C HIS A 263 -38.08 -12.83 24.09
N GLU A 264 -38.36 -12.10 23.02
CA GLU A 264 -39.74 -11.79 22.58
C GLU A 264 -40.50 -13.01 22.04
N ILE A 265 -39.81 -14.03 21.51
CA ILE A 265 -40.44 -15.29 21.11
C ILE A 265 -40.65 -16.23 22.31
N ARG A 266 -39.75 -16.25 23.29
CA ARG A 266 -39.85 -17.12 24.46
C ARG A 266 -41.14 -16.86 25.28
N THR A 267 -41.45 -15.59 25.48
CA THR A 267 -42.62 -15.17 26.31
C THR A 267 -43.95 -15.73 25.79
N PRO A 268 -44.35 -15.49 24.51
CA PRO A 268 -45.61 -16.06 23.99
C PRO A 268 -45.61 -17.58 23.95
N ILE A 269 -44.48 -18.23 23.64
CA ILE A 269 -44.38 -19.69 23.68
C ILE A 269 -44.63 -20.19 25.10
N THR A 270 -44.01 -19.58 26.12
CA THR A 270 -44.24 -19.98 27.53
C THR A 270 -45.70 -19.80 27.91
N ASN A 271 -46.34 -18.70 27.48
CA ASN A 271 -47.78 -18.49 27.78
C ASN A 271 -48.65 -19.56 27.12
N LEU A 272 -48.42 -19.88 25.84
CA LEU A 272 -49.14 -20.94 25.11
C LEU A 272 -48.98 -22.30 25.78
N VAL A 273 -47.74 -22.65 26.15
CA VAL A 273 -47.47 -23.91 26.89
C VAL A 273 -48.23 -23.94 28.21
N THR A 274 -48.07 -22.88 29.04
CA THR A 274 -48.71 -22.80 30.36
C THR A 274 -50.26 -22.86 30.26
N GLN A 275 -50.85 -22.08 29.33
CA GLN A 275 -52.30 -22.09 29.13
C GLN A 275 -52.80 -23.48 28.69
N THR A 276 -52.07 -24.15 27.81
CA THR A 276 -52.39 -25.49 27.35
C THR A 276 -52.25 -26.53 28.47
N GLU A 277 -51.17 -26.44 29.27
CA GLU A 277 -50.96 -27.33 30.44
C GLU A 277 -52.06 -27.14 31.48
N ILE A 278 -52.46 -25.90 31.78
CA ILE A 278 -53.56 -25.59 32.69
C ILE A 278 -54.87 -26.14 32.13
N ALA A 279 -55.14 -26.02 30.84
CA ALA A 279 -56.34 -26.56 30.21
C ALA A 279 -56.41 -28.07 30.29
N LEU A 280 -55.25 -28.75 30.19
CA LEU A 280 -55.16 -30.23 30.27
C LEU A 280 -55.10 -30.79 31.70
N SER A 281 -54.77 -29.92 32.69
CA SER A 281 -54.61 -30.42 34.10
C SER A 281 -55.84 -30.85 34.82
N GLN A 282 -57.03 -30.47 34.33
CA GLN A 282 -58.31 -30.82 34.92
C GLN A 282 -59.42 -30.91 33.85
N SER A 283 -60.53 -31.62 34.15
CA SER A 283 -61.67 -31.70 33.25
C SER A 283 -62.29 -30.32 33.05
N ARG A 284 -62.48 -29.91 31.80
CA ARG A 284 -63.02 -28.59 31.37
C ARG A 284 -64.27 -28.80 30.54
N SER A 285 -65.19 -27.83 30.59
CA SER A 285 -66.31 -27.78 29.66
C SER A 285 -65.79 -27.49 28.20
N GLN A 286 -66.62 -27.88 27.23
CA GLN A 286 -66.29 -27.58 25.82
C GLN A 286 -66.09 -26.08 25.59
N GLN A 287 -66.91 -25.24 26.21
CA GLN A 287 -66.82 -23.79 26.07
C GLN A 287 -65.47 -23.24 26.62
N GLU A 288 -65.04 -23.73 27.78
CA GLU A 288 -63.72 -23.32 28.35
C GLU A 288 -62.54 -23.78 27.48
N LEU A 289 -62.61 -24.94 26.84
CA LEU A 289 -61.62 -25.42 25.90
C LEU A 289 -61.57 -24.53 24.61
N GLU A 290 -62.75 -24.18 24.08
CA GLU A 290 -62.86 -23.26 22.93
C GLU A 290 -62.28 -21.92 23.26
N GLU A 291 -62.51 -21.34 24.43
CA GLU A 291 -61.91 -20.08 24.88
C GLU A 291 -60.38 -20.15 24.92
N VAL A 292 -59.80 -21.22 25.41
CA VAL A 292 -58.36 -21.45 25.43
C VAL A 292 -57.82 -21.57 24.02
N LEU A 293 -58.51 -22.28 23.12
CA LEU A 293 -58.11 -22.44 21.71
C LEU A 293 -58.15 -21.10 20.97
N TYR A 294 -59.18 -20.27 21.18
CA TYR A 294 -59.24 -18.92 20.63
C TYR A 294 -58.11 -18.04 21.15
N SER A 295 -57.85 -18.06 22.46
CA SER A 295 -56.73 -17.31 23.06
C SER A 295 -55.37 -17.75 22.46
N ASN A 296 -55.17 -19.06 22.31
CA ASN A 296 -53.98 -19.62 21.69
C ASN A 296 -53.85 -19.19 20.20
N LEU A 297 -54.96 -19.15 19.45
CA LEU A 297 -54.99 -18.73 18.06
C LEU A 297 -54.59 -17.25 17.90
N GLU A 298 -55.08 -16.40 18.82
CA GLU A 298 -54.69 -14.97 18.87
C GLU A 298 -53.18 -14.82 19.11
N GLU A 299 -52.62 -15.61 20.05
CA GLU A 299 -51.18 -15.54 20.35
C GLU A 299 -50.34 -16.07 19.19
N PHE A 300 -50.76 -17.15 18.49
CA PHE A 300 -50.10 -17.61 17.26
C PHE A 300 -50.13 -16.55 16.16
N SER A 301 -51.30 -15.88 15.97
CA SER A 301 -51.44 -14.79 14.99
C SER A 301 -50.54 -13.59 15.32
N ARG A 302 -50.37 -13.30 16.61
CA ARG A 302 -49.46 -12.27 17.10
C ARG A 302 -48.00 -12.63 16.84
N MET A 303 -47.62 -13.90 17.11
CA MET A 303 -46.25 -14.39 16.82
C MET A 303 -45.96 -14.36 15.34
N SER A 304 -46.89 -14.75 14.47
CA SER A 304 -46.73 -14.70 13.01
C SER A 304 -46.46 -13.28 12.53
N ARG A 305 -47.25 -12.31 13.04
CA ARG A 305 -47.00 -10.88 12.73
C ARG A 305 -45.64 -10.40 13.19
N MET A 306 -45.25 -10.80 14.43
CA MET A 306 -43.96 -10.45 15.00
C MET A 306 -42.80 -10.98 14.14
N VAL A 307 -42.83 -12.22 13.70
CA VAL A 307 -41.83 -12.84 12.81
C VAL A 307 -41.76 -12.08 11.48
N SER A 308 -42.94 -11.75 10.88
CA SER A 308 -42.99 -10.97 9.64
C SER A 308 -42.37 -9.57 9.82
N ASP A 309 -42.62 -8.91 10.94
CA ASP A 309 -42.05 -7.61 11.30
C ASP A 309 -40.53 -7.69 11.46
N MET A 310 -40.03 -8.75 12.12
CA MET A 310 -38.59 -9.00 12.28
C MET A 310 -37.89 -9.24 10.94
N LEU A 311 -38.48 -10.05 10.05
CA LEU A 311 -37.94 -10.27 8.71
C LEU A 311 -37.88 -8.99 7.89
N PHE A 312 -38.92 -8.17 7.98
CA PHE A 312 -38.93 -6.85 7.32
C PHE A 312 -37.80 -5.94 7.84
N LEU A 313 -37.59 -5.89 9.16
CA LEU A 313 -36.48 -5.11 9.73
C LEU A 313 -35.09 -5.66 9.36
N ALA A 314 -34.95 -6.98 9.27
CA ALA A 314 -33.71 -7.60 8.82
C ALA A 314 -33.39 -7.25 7.36
N GLN A 315 -34.42 -7.19 6.48
CA GLN A 315 -34.24 -6.71 5.09
C GLN A 315 -33.87 -5.23 5.04
N ALA A 316 -34.46 -4.41 5.92
CA ALA A 316 -34.15 -2.99 6.02
C ALA A 316 -32.68 -2.73 6.38
N ASP A 317 -32.15 -3.48 7.35
CA ASP A 317 -30.75 -3.35 7.80
C ASP A 317 -29.73 -3.69 6.73
N ASN A 318 -30.07 -4.63 5.86
CA ASN A 318 -29.21 -5.06 4.76
C ASN A 318 -29.37 -4.18 3.51
N ASN A 319 -30.06 -3.02 3.60
CA ASN A 319 -30.39 -2.16 2.46
C ASN A 319 -31.11 -2.92 1.32
N GLN A 320 -31.87 -3.97 1.67
CA GLN A 320 -32.60 -4.80 0.72
C GLN A 320 -34.05 -4.34 0.55
N LEU A 321 -34.50 -3.34 1.33
CA LEU A 321 -35.78 -2.69 1.14
C LEU A 321 -35.70 -1.75 -0.06
N ILE A 322 -36.25 -2.18 -1.17
CA ILE A 322 -36.38 -1.36 -2.37
C ILE A 322 -37.87 -1.07 -2.52
N PRO A 323 -38.32 0.18 -2.21
CA PRO A 323 -39.72 0.55 -2.38
C PRO A 323 -40.12 0.50 -3.86
N GLU A 324 -41.34 -0.03 -4.13
CA GLU A 324 -41.91 0.04 -5.45
C GLU A 324 -42.40 1.47 -5.69
N GLN A 325 -41.65 2.27 -6.43
CA GLN A 325 -41.93 3.68 -6.63
C GLN A 325 -43.15 3.89 -7.55
N GLN A 326 -44.26 4.30 -6.94
CA GLN A 326 -45.50 4.64 -7.63
C GLN A 326 -45.95 6.05 -7.24
N ALA A 327 -46.61 6.75 -8.15
CA ALA A 327 -47.26 8.01 -7.80
C ALA A 327 -48.55 7.71 -7.05
N LEU A 328 -48.63 8.08 -5.78
CA LEU A 328 -49.82 7.85 -4.96
C LEU A 328 -50.26 9.12 -4.25
N ASP A 329 -51.54 9.17 -3.93
CA ASP A 329 -52.11 10.21 -3.07
C ASP A 329 -52.09 9.77 -1.60
N LEU A 330 -51.29 10.47 -0.80
CA LEU A 330 -51.10 10.12 0.59
C LEU A 330 -52.39 10.31 1.42
N ALA A 331 -53.28 11.24 1.03
CA ALA A 331 -54.58 11.41 1.68
C ALA A 331 -55.49 10.19 1.49
N GLU A 332 -55.51 9.61 0.28
CA GLU A 332 -56.25 8.35 0.04
C GLU A 332 -55.73 7.20 0.88
N GLU A 333 -54.39 7.07 1.02
CA GLU A 333 -53.81 6.00 1.86
C GLU A 333 -54.17 6.20 3.34
N VAL A 334 -54.22 7.46 3.84
CA VAL A 334 -54.70 7.72 5.20
C VAL A 334 -56.16 7.33 5.37
N HIS A 335 -57.04 7.61 4.42
CA HIS A 335 -58.43 7.24 4.46
C HIS A 335 -58.63 5.71 4.49
N LYS A 336 -57.89 4.96 3.66
CA LYS A 336 -57.91 3.49 3.68
C LYS A 336 -57.47 2.93 5.05
N VAL A 337 -56.51 3.56 5.71
CA VAL A 337 -56.08 3.16 7.07
C VAL A 337 -57.16 3.54 8.09
N PHE A 338 -57.82 4.69 7.94
CA PHE A 338 -58.96 5.07 8.83
C PHE A 338 -60.10 4.06 8.77
N GLU A 339 -60.57 3.72 7.56
CA GLU A 339 -61.60 2.70 7.36
C GLU A 339 -61.26 1.37 8.06
N PHE A 340 -60.00 0.95 7.97
CA PHE A 340 -59.55 -0.29 8.63
C PHE A 340 -59.58 -0.23 10.17
N PHE A 341 -59.29 0.96 10.75
CA PHE A 341 -59.22 1.10 12.22
C PHE A 341 -60.50 1.70 12.84
N GLU A 342 -61.52 2.04 12.05
CA GLU A 342 -62.74 2.72 12.50
C GLU A 342 -63.44 1.95 13.63
N ALA A 343 -63.75 0.65 13.43
CA ALA A 343 -64.40 -0.18 14.41
C ALA A 343 -63.63 -0.28 15.71
N TRP A 344 -62.30 -0.39 15.66
CA TRP A 344 -61.47 -0.43 16.85
C TRP A 344 -61.36 0.90 17.58
N ALA A 345 -61.31 1.99 16.83
CA ALA A 345 -61.33 3.34 17.41
C ALA A 345 -62.66 3.65 18.09
N GLU A 346 -63.83 3.23 17.51
CA GLU A 346 -65.14 3.31 18.12
C GLU A 346 -65.24 2.49 19.42
N GLU A 347 -64.77 1.24 19.44
CA GLU A 347 -64.71 0.41 20.65
C GLU A 347 -63.93 1.08 21.75
N LYS A 348 -62.86 1.82 21.40
CA LYS A 348 -62.04 2.62 22.35
C LYS A 348 -62.62 3.96 22.68
N ALA A 349 -63.72 4.36 22.08
CA ALA A 349 -64.32 5.70 22.16
C ALA A 349 -63.32 6.82 21.75
N VAL A 350 -62.51 6.56 20.70
CA VAL A 350 -61.52 7.51 20.14
C VAL A 350 -61.98 7.99 18.79
N ALA A 351 -62.10 9.27 18.58
CA ALA A 351 -62.47 9.83 17.28
C ALA A 351 -61.23 9.95 16.36
N LEU A 352 -61.39 9.60 15.06
CA LEU A 352 -60.36 9.77 14.07
C LEU A 352 -60.65 11.05 13.25
N ARG A 353 -59.66 11.95 13.12
CA ARG A 353 -59.76 13.23 12.38
C ARG A 353 -58.67 13.35 11.33
N PHE A 354 -59.05 13.73 10.12
CA PHE A 354 -58.09 14.07 9.06
C PHE A 354 -58.16 15.57 8.80
N VAL A 355 -56.99 16.20 8.66
CA VAL A 355 -56.83 17.62 8.33
C VAL A 355 -55.77 17.71 7.24
N GLY A 356 -56.15 18.14 6.08
CA GLY A 356 -55.21 18.32 4.96
C GLY A 356 -55.92 18.26 3.61
N SER A 357 -55.12 18.26 2.56
CA SER A 357 -55.56 18.13 1.16
C SER A 357 -54.85 16.97 0.47
N HIS A 358 -55.25 16.65 -0.73
CA HIS A 358 -54.60 15.67 -1.58
C HIS A 358 -53.14 16.04 -1.82
N CYS A 359 -52.21 15.12 -1.51
CA CYS A 359 -50.78 15.31 -1.69
C CYS A 359 -50.18 14.11 -2.42
N ARG A 360 -49.58 14.33 -3.56
CA ARG A 360 -48.95 13.28 -4.37
C ARG A 360 -47.50 13.07 -3.95
N VAL A 361 -47.12 11.83 -3.69
CA VAL A 361 -45.77 11.40 -3.38
C VAL A 361 -45.37 10.22 -4.23
N MET A 362 -44.08 10.09 -4.52
CA MET A 362 -43.52 8.90 -5.11
C MET A 362 -43.15 7.93 -3.98
N GLY A 363 -43.72 6.71 -4.00
CA GLY A 363 -43.43 5.73 -2.95
C GLY A 363 -44.18 4.42 -3.13
N ASP A 364 -43.94 3.50 -2.21
CA ASP A 364 -44.59 2.20 -2.16
C ASP A 364 -45.88 2.29 -1.31
N PRO A 365 -47.05 2.08 -1.93
CA PRO A 365 -48.34 2.22 -1.22
C PRO A 365 -48.48 1.28 -0.03
N LEU A 366 -47.98 0.01 -0.14
CA LEU A 366 -48.07 -0.96 0.92
C LEU A 366 -47.18 -0.62 2.10
N MET A 367 -45.96 -0.18 1.83
CA MET A 367 -45.03 0.27 2.87
C MET A 367 -45.52 1.52 3.58
N LEU A 368 -45.95 2.55 2.85
CA LEU A 368 -46.45 3.80 3.45
C LEU A 368 -47.72 3.55 4.25
N ARG A 369 -48.66 2.72 3.73
CA ARG A 369 -49.86 2.31 4.48
C ARG A 369 -49.45 1.58 5.79
N ARG A 370 -48.46 0.69 5.77
CA ARG A 370 -47.93 0.03 6.94
C ARG A 370 -47.35 0.99 7.96
N ALA A 371 -46.62 2.04 7.50
CA ALA A 371 -46.09 3.08 8.38
C ALA A 371 -47.23 3.87 9.06
N ILE A 372 -48.25 4.30 8.28
CA ILE A 372 -49.40 5.05 8.80
C ILE A 372 -50.19 4.16 9.78
N SER A 373 -50.40 2.86 9.47
CA SER A 373 -51.09 1.89 10.34
C SER A 373 -50.37 1.73 11.67
N ASN A 374 -49.06 1.62 11.69
CA ASN A 374 -48.27 1.52 12.91
C ASN A 374 -48.38 2.77 13.77
N LEU A 375 -48.35 3.98 13.18
CA LEU A 375 -48.52 5.21 13.90
C LEU A 375 -49.96 5.38 14.42
N LEU A 376 -50.96 5.08 13.60
CA LEU A 376 -52.37 5.20 13.97
C LEU A 376 -52.74 4.19 15.08
N SER A 377 -52.35 2.94 14.96
CA SER A 377 -52.60 1.93 16.00
C SER A 377 -51.96 2.32 17.34
N ASN A 378 -50.75 2.87 17.29
CA ASN A 378 -50.09 3.41 18.47
C ASN A 378 -50.87 4.59 19.04
N ALA A 379 -51.29 5.55 18.21
CA ALA A 379 -52.06 6.71 18.64
C ALA A 379 -53.40 6.34 19.27
N ILE A 380 -54.20 5.43 18.66
CA ILE A 380 -55.47 4.95 19.22
C ILE A 380 -55.25 4.31 20.58
N ARG A 381 -54.23 3.50 20.73
CA ARG A 381 -53.93 2.75 21.97
C ARG A 381 -53.65 3.66 23.15
N TYR A 382 -52.96 4.79 22.94
CA TYR A 382 -52.54 5.71 24.01
C TYR A 382 -53.41 6.94 24.18
N THR A 383 -54.45 7.05 23.34
CA THR A 383 -55.44 8.12 23.47
C THR A 383 -56.47 7.80 24.53
N PRO A 384 -56.78 8.68 25.47
CA PRO A 384 -57.89 8.48 26.42
C PRO A 384 -59.25 8.45 25.71
N ALA A 385 -60.20 7.68 26.25
CA ALA A 385 -61.55 7.64 25.72
C ALA A 385 -62.21 9.04 25.70
N GLY A 386 -63.00 9.30 24.68
CA GLY A 386 -63.65 10.57 24.45
C GLY A 386 -62.77 11.65 23.76
N GLN A 387 -61.53 11.31 23.42
CA GLN A 387 -60.60 12.22 22.73
C GLN A 387 -60.42 11.80 21.29
N ALA A 388 -59.62 12.58 20.52
CA ALA A 388 -59.44 12.35 19.09
C ALA A 388 -57.95 12.20 18.72
N VAL A 389 -57.66 11.27 17.85
CA VAL A 389 -56.38 11.17 17.11
C VAL A 389 -56.53 12.01 15.82
N THR A 390 -55.58 12.85 15.56
CA THR A 390 -55.57 13.71 14.35
C THR A 390 -54.40 13.38 13.46
N ILE A 391 -54.68 13.10 12.18
CA ILE A 391 -53.64 13.03 11.16
C ILE A 391 -53.68 14.33 10.34
N GLN A 392 -52.59 15.05 10.30
CA GLN A 392 -52.42 16.30 9.57
C GLN A 392 -51.46 16.04 8.41
N LEU A 393 -51.90 16.48 7.19
CA LEU A 393 -51.12 16.38 5.97
C LEU A 393 -50.89 17.79 5.44
N SER A 394 -49.63 18.15 5.23
CA SER A 394 -49.24 19.43 4.67
C SER A 394 -48.15 19.28 3.63
N GLU A 395 -48.22 20.08 2.58
CA GLU A 395 -47.29 20.09 1.47
C GLU A 395 -46.48 21.38 1.45
N SER A 396 -45.18 21.26 1.20
CA SER A 396 -44.29 22.38 0.90
C SER A 396 -43.71 22.25 -0.52
N ALA A 397 -42.82 23.15 -0.93
CA ALA A 397 -42.25 23.13 -2.28
C ALA A 397 -41.51 21.80 -2.57
N GLU A 398 -40.81 21.23 -1.62
CA GLU A 398 -39.92 20.06 -1.82
C GLU A 398 -40.31 18.85 -1.00
N THR A 399 -41.18 18.99 0.00
CA THR A 399 -41.48 17.94 0.97
C THR A 399 -42.98 17.86 1.31
N ILE A 400 -43.41 16.68 1.66
CA ILE A 400 -44.71 16.38 2.23
C ILE A 400 -44.52 16.02 3.68
N ARG A 401 -45.29 16.62 4.57
CA ARG A 401 -45.25 16.38 6.02
C ARG A 401 -46.57 15.74 6.47
N LEU A 402 -46.45 14.54 7.06
CA LEU A 402 -47.55 13.85 7.71
C LEU A 402 -47.28 13.86 9.23
N VAL A 403 -48.26 14.33 9.99
CA VAL A 403 -48.21 14.37 11.46
C VAL A 403 -49.36 13.56 12.03
N VAL A 404 -49.03 12.58 12.84
CA VAL A 404 -50.01 11.83 13.64
C VAL A 404 -49.93 12.36 15.07
N GLU A 405 -51.00 13.01 15.52
CA GLU A 405 -51.09 13.64 16.84
C GLU A 405 -52.14 12.92 17.68
N ASN A 406 -51.75 12.56 18.90
CA ASN A 406 -52.63 11.98 19.90
C ASN A 406 -52.45 12.65 21.25
N PRO A 407 -53.54 12.99 21.92
CA PRO A 407 -53.50 13.42 23.34
C PRO A 407 -53.17 12.20 24.24
N GLY A 408 -52.57 12.44 25.39
CA GLY A 408 -52.21 11.39 26.31
C GLY A 408 -51.15 11.77 27.32
N THR A 409 -50.63 10.81 28.04
CA THR A 409 -49.54 11.04 29.01
C THR A 409 -48.28 11.45 28.25
N PRO A 410 -47.61 12.56 28.66
CA PRO A 410 -46.39 13.03 28.01
C PRO A 410 -45.25 11.99 28.16
N ILE A 411 -44.46 11.87 27.12
CA ILE A 411 -43.28 11.00 27.08
C ILE A 411 -42.10 11.84 27.60
N ALA A 412 -41.37 11.34 28.61
CA ALA A 412 -40.21 12.03 29.15
C ALA A 412 -39.11 12.21 28.10
N ALA A 413 -38.38 13.32 28.11
CA ALA A 413 -37.42 13.71 27.10
C ALA A 413 -36.29 12.67 26.88
N GLU A 414 -35.92 11.95 27.92
CA GLU A 414 -34.92 10.89 27.91
C GLU A 414 -35.31 9.69 27.02
N HIS A 415 -36.61 9.44 26.84
CA HIS A 415 -37.12 8.34 26.02
C HIS A 415 -37.29 8.70 24.56
N LEU A 416 -37.50 9.99 24.22
CA LEU A 416 -37.79 10.43 22.84
C LEU A 416 -36.77 9.95 21.79
N PRO A 417 -35.44 10.06 22.02
CA PRO A 417 -34.43 9.61 21.03
C PRO A 417 -34.48 8.11 20.73
N ARG A 418 -34.98 7.33 21.70
CA ARG A 418 -34.95 5.87 21.65
C ARG A 418 -36.27 5.24 21.19
N LEU A 419 -37.32 6.01 21.01
CA LEU A 419 -38.65 5.47 20.65
C LEU A 419 -38.67 4.71 19.32
N PHE A 420 -37.74 5.01 18.41
CA PHE A 420 -37.60 4.31 17.13
C PHE A 420 -36.60 3.16 17.19
N ASP A 421 -35.99 2.90 18.34
CA ASP A 421 -35.15 1.73 18.56
C ASP A 421 -36.04 0.46 18.65
N ARG A 422 -35.51 -0.65 18.18
CA ARG A 422 -36.22 -1.93 18.18
C ARG A 422 -36.46 -2.41 19.59
N PHE A 423 -37.65 -2.98 19.83
CA PHE A 423 -38.06 -3.52 21.14
C PHE A 423 -38.04 -2.47 22.26
N TYR A 424 -37.77 -1.19 21.95
CA TYR A 424 -37.77 -0.15 22.96
C TYR A 424 -39.18 0.19 23.43
N ARG A 425 -39.37 0.31 24.74
CA ARG A 425 -40.63 0.67 25.41
C ARG A 425 -40.36 1.53 26.58
N VAL A 426 -41.18 2.55 26.77
CA VAL A 426 -41.10 3.51 27.94
C VAL A 426 -41.41 2.78 29.24
N ASP A 427 -42.35 1.83 29.22
CA ASP A 427 -42.75 1.07 30.42
C ASP A 427 -42.68 -0.44 30.13
N PRO A 428 -41.63 -1.15 30.61
CA PRO A 428 -41.49 -2.59 30.43
C PRO A 428 -42.56 -3.43 31.17
N SER A 429 -43.21 -2.88 32.23
CA SER A 429 -44.15 -3.62 33.07
C SER A 429 -45.48 -3.94 32.38
N ARG A 430 -45.79 -3.22 31.29
CA ARG A 430 -46.98 -3.44 30.48
C ARG A 430 -46.93 -4.65 29.52
N GLN A 431 -45.81 -5.39 29.52
CA GLN A 431 -45.67 -6.66 28.76
C GLN A 431 -46.78 -7.68 29.05
N ARG A 432 -47.29 -7.71 30.31
CA ARG A 432 -48.31 -8.67 30.75
C ARG A 432 -49.71 -8.43 30.16
N LYS A 433 -49.98 -7.27 29.52
CA LYS A 433 -51.29 -6.95 28.91
C LYS A 433 -51.37 -7.15 27.40
N GLY A 434 -50.39 -7.81 26.75
CA GLY A 434 -50.46 -8.09 25.33
C GLY A 434 -50.19 -6.81 24.42
N GLU A 435 -49.71 -5.75 25.00
CA GLU A 435 -49.63 -4.44 24.35
C GLU A 435 -48.32 -4.28 23.58
N GLY A 436 -48.33 -4.55 22.23
CA GLY A 436 -47.31 -4.19 21.26
C GLY A 436 -45.90 -4.77 21.46
N SER A 437 -45.23 -5.14 20.38
CA SER A 437 -43.86 -5.75 20.38
C SER A 437 -42.71 -4.75 20.48
N GLY A 438 -42.97 -3.45 20.48
CA GLY A 438 -41.90 -2.43 20.39
C GLY A 438 -41.22 -2.34 19.03
N ILE A 439 -41.76 -3.03 18.02
CA ILE A 439 -41.17 -3.08 16.66
C ILE A 439 -41.82 -2.04 15.72
N GLY A 440 -43.06 -1.63 15.96
CA GLY A 440 -43.86 -0.84 15.04
C GLY A 440 -43.21 0.51 14.68
N LEU A 441 -42.66 1.26 15.64
CA LEU A 441 -41.97 2.53 15.38
C LEU A 441 -40.66 2.34 14.64
N ALA A 442 -39.93 1.26 14.89
CA ALA A 442 -38.73 0.90 14.13
C ALA A 442 -39.05 0.61 12.64
N ILE A 443 -40.22 -0.04 12.39
CA ILE A 443 -40.71 -0.26 11.02
C ILE A 443 -41.02 1.08 10.35
N VAL A 444 -41.67 2.01 11.06
CA VAL A 444 -41.94 3.36 10.51
C VAL A 444 -40.64 4.03 10.09
N LYS A 445 -39.63 4.02 10.95
CA LYS A 445 -38.32 4.61 10.65
C LYS A 445 -37.68 3.95 9.43
N SER A 446 -37.71 2.64 9.34
CA SER A 446 -37.14 1.89 8.19
C SER A 446 -37.86 2.21 6.89
N ILE A 447 -39.19 2.24 6.89
CA ILE A 447 -39.98 2.59 5.69
C ILE A 447 -39.70 4.01 5.24
N VAL A 448 -39.75 4.98 6.17
CA VAL A 448 -39.52 6.39 5.86
C VAL A 448 -38.08 6.61 5.35
N SER A 449 -37.11 5.95 5.96
CA SER A 449 -35.71 5.99 5.48
C SER A 449 -35.53 5.38 4.09
N ALA A 450 -36.23 4.28 3.76
CA ALA A 450 -36.21 3.66 2.43
C ALA A 450 -36.82 4.58 1.36
N HIS A 451 -37.73 5.50 1.78
CA HIS A 451 -38.30 6.55 0.93
C HIS A 451 -37.51 7.87 0.97
N HIS A 452 -36.26 7.85 1.47
CA HIS A 452 -35.41 9.05 1.62
C HIS A 452 -36.00 10.16 2.49
N GLY A 453 -36.96 9.81 3.35
CA GLY A 453 -37.58 10.71 4.28
C GLY A 453 -36.93 10.72 5.66
N SER A 454 -37.52 11.50 6.56
CA SER A 454 -37.13 11.56 7.97
C SER A 454 -38.33 11.42 8.89
N VAL A 455 -38.10 10.87 10.09
CA VAL A 455 -39.11 10.72 11.13
C VAL A 455 -38.64 11.39 12.42
N ALA A 456 -39.55 12.07 13.10
CA ALA A 456 -39.32 12.72 14.37
C ALA A 456 -40.51 12.55 15.31
N VAL A 457 -40.28 12.73 16.60
CA VAL A 457 -41.32 12.71 17.64
C VAL A 457 -41.19 13.93 18.55
N GLN A 458 -42.31 14.51 18.90
CA GLN A 458 -42.43 15.58 19.90
C GLN A 458 -43.52 15.20 20.89
N SER A 459 -43.27 15.37 22.16
CA SER A 459 -44.25 15.10 23.21
C SER A 459 -44.25 16.26 24.23
N ASP A 460 -45.41 16.77 24.50
CA ASP A 460 -45.62 17.82 25.51
C ASP A 460 -46.79 17.44 26.45
N ARG A 461 -47.19 18.34 27.34
CA ARG A 461 -48.28 18.08 28.30
C ARG A 461 -49.66 17.95 27.63
N ARG A 462 -49.81 18.30 26.34
CA ARG A 462 -51.08 18.27 25.62
C ARG A 462 -51.19 17.06 24.68
N SER A 463 -50.13 16.76 23.97
CA SER A 463 -50.15 15.71 22.96
C SER A 463 -48.78 15.14 22.64
N THR A 464 -48.75 13.95 22.02
CA THR A 464 -47.59 13.37 21.35
C THR A 464 -47.81 13.46 19.85
N ARG A 465 -46.80 13.94 19.12
CA ARG A 465 -46.82 14.12 17.67
C ARG A 465 -45.69 13.32 17.03
N PHE A 466 -46.05 12.38 16.16
CA PHE A 466 -45.12 11.68 15.29
C PHE A 466 -45.15 12.36 13.91
N ILE A 467 -44.01 12.75 13.46
CA ILE A 467 -43.82 13.58 12.26
C ILE A 467 -43.03 12.78 11.21
N ILE A 468 -43.63 12.54 10.05
CA ILE A 468 -42.96 11.98 8.90
C ILE A 468 -42.76 13.08 7.88
N VAL A 469 -41.58 13.20 7.30
CA VAL A 469 -41.27 14.11 6.19
C VAL A 469 -40.76 13.26 5.02
N LEU A 470 -41.44 13.32 3.90
CA LEU A 470 -41.08 12.62 2.67
C LEU A 470 -40.66 13.62 1.62
N PRO A 471 -39.71 13.32 0.73
CA PRO A 471 -39.44 14.11 -0.45
C PRO A 471 -40.65 13.98 -1.42
N LYS A 472 -40.83 14.99 -2.24
CA LYS A 472 -41.96 15.07 -3.20
C LYS A 472 -41.67 14.31 -4.48
#